data_d84855de40587f25b49c33fc35eccb7b
#
_entry.id   d84855de40587f25b49c33fc35eccb7b
#
_cell.length_a   1.000
_cell.length_b   1.000
_cell.length_c   1.000
_cell.angle_alpha   90.00
_cell.angle_beta   90.00
_cell.angle_gamma   90.00
#
_symmetry.space_group_name_H-M   'P 1'
#
loop_
_entity.id
_entity.type
_entity.pdbx_description
1 polymer ?
#
loop_
_entity_poly.entity_id
_entity_poly.type
_entity_poly.pdbx_seq_one_letter_code
_entity_poly.pdbx_strand_id
1 'polypeptide(L)'
;MKENIKKVLLLGSGALKIGEAGEFDYSGSQALKALKEEGIETILINPNIATVQTSEGVADQIYFLPVTPYFVEKVIQKERPEGIMLAFGGQTALNCGVALYKEGVLEKYNVKVLGTPVQAIMDTEDRELFVQKLNEINVKTIKSEAVENAEDARRAAKELGYPVIVRAAYALGGLGSGFCDNEEQLNILVEKAFSFSPQVLVEKSLRGLSLIHISEPTRPE
;
A
#
# COMPACT_ATOMS: atom_id res chain seq x y z
N MET A 1 13.57 -1.04 -26.92
CA MET A 1 14.79 -1.80 -26.52
C MET A 1 14.46 -2.50 -25.20
N LYS A 2 14.59 -3.82 -25.10
CA LYS A 2 14.55 -4.48 -23.77
C LYS A 2 15.78 -4.01 -23.01
N GLU A 3 15.57 -3.29 -21.91
CA GLU A 3 16.66 -2.92 -21.02
C GLU A 3 17.27 -4.20 -20.44
N ASN A 4 18.57 -4.33 -20.54
CA ASN A 4 19.27 -5.54 -20.10
C ASN A 4 19.54 -5.46 -18.58
N ILE A 5 18.47 -5.67 -17.77
CA ILE A 5 18.55 -5.73 -16.31
C ILE A 5 19.09 -7.10 -15.92
N LYS A 6 20.18 -7.13 -15.17
CA LYS A 6 20.89 -8.35 -14.76
C LYS A 6 20.74 -8.67 -13.28
N LYS A 7 20.50 -7.65 -12.45
CA LYS A 7 20.43 -7.78 -10.99
C LYS A 7 19.26 -6.98 -10.42
N VAL A 8 18.41 -7.63 -9.65
CA VAL A 8 17.19 -7.05 -9.09
C VAL A 8 17.14 -7.25 -7.58
N LEU A 9 16.81 -6.17 -6.87
CA LEU A 9 16.51 -6.19 -5.44
C LEU A 9 15.00 -6.31 -5.24
N LEU A 10 14.55 -7.31 -4.48
CA LEU A 10 13.16 -7.47 -4.07
C LEU A 10 13.04 -7.13 -2.57
N LEU A 11 12.11 -6.24 -2.25
CA LEU A 11 11.74 -5.97 -0.87
C LEU A 11 10.65 -6.97 -0.44
N GLY A 12 11.03 -7.85 0.48
CA GLY A 12 10.15 -8.88 0.99
C GLY A 12 9.17 -8.37 2.05
N SER A 13 8.35 -9.29 2.53
CA SER A 13 7.18 -8.99 3.36
C SER A 13 7.49 -8.47 4.78
N GLY A 14 8.69 -8.65 5.26
CA GLY A 14 9.03 -8.20 6.60
C GLY A 14 8.22 -8.91 7.70
N ALA A 15 7.97 -8.20 8.80
CA ALA A 15 7.12 -8.66 9.89
C ALA A 15 5.66 -8.30 9.59
N LEU A 16 4.94 -9.19 8.92
CA LEU A 16 3.51 -9.05 8.62
C LEU A 16 2.65 -9.68 9.72
N LYS A 17 1.39 -9.25 9.80
CA LYS A 17 0.40 -9.90 10.65
C LYS A 17 0.08 -11.31 10.13
N ILE A 18 -0.27 -12.20 11.05
CA ILE A 18 -0.78 -13.54 10.72
C ILE A 18 -2.00 -13.37 9.79
N GLY A 19 -1.97 -14.05 8.64
CA GLY A 19 -3.01 -13.95 7.61
C GLY A 19 -2.62 -13.13 6.37
N GLU A 20 -1.79 -12.10 6.52
CA GLU A 20 -1.24 -11.35 5.39
C GLU A 20 0.03 -12.00 4.82
N ALA A 21 0.76 -12.72 5.67
CA ALA A 21 2.05 -13.32 5.32
C ALA A 21 1.96 -14.31 4.15
N GLY A 22 0.91 -15.13 4.09
CA GLY A 22 0.79 -16.18 3.08
C GLY A 22 0.70 -15.66 1.66
N GLU A 23 0.00 -14.55 1.44
CA GLU A 23 -0.14 -13.93 0.12
C GLU A 23 1.20 -13.38 -0.39
N PHE A 24 1.90 -12.62 0.44
CA PHE A 24 3.18 -12.02 0.06
C PHE A 24 4.30 -13.04 0.00
N ASP A 25 4.29 -14.07 0.84
CA ASP A 25 5.24 -15.19 0.78
C ASP A 25 5.15 -15.91 -0.57
N TYR A 26 3.93 -16.19 -1.02
CA TYR A 26 3.73 -16.84 -2.32
C TYR A 26 4.13 -15.92 -3.47
N SER A 27 3.59 -14.71 -3.54
CA SER A 27 3.83 -13.79 -4.65
C SER A 27 5.30 -13.39 -4.77
N GLY A 28 5.97 -13.12 -3.66
CA GLY A 28 7.39 -12.79 -3.64
C GLY A 28 8.27 -13.96 -4.05
N SER A 29 7.96 -15.18 -3.60
CA SER A 29 8.68 -16.40 -4.01
C SER A 29 8.51 -16.67 -5.51
N GLN A 30 7.31 -16.46 -6.06
CA GLN A 30 7.06 -16.62 -7.50
C GLN A 30 7.81 -15.54 -8.32
N ALA A 31 7.88 -14.30 -7.81
CA ALA A 31 8.64 -13.24 -8.46
C ALA A 31 10.15 -13.57 -8.51
N LEU A 32 10.73 -14.02 -7.40
CA LEU A 32 12.13 -14.45 -7.34
C LEU A 32 12.39 -15.61 -8.29
N LYS A 33 11.50 -16.60 -8.34
CA LYS A 33 11.60 -17.73 -9.27
C LYS A 33 11.57 -17.25 -10.72
N ALA A 34 10.62 -16.39 -11.07
CA ALA A 34 10.49 -15.87 -12.44
C ALA A 34 11.72 -15.07 -12.87
N LEU A 35 12.29 -14.24 -11.98
CA LEU A 35 13.53 -13.52 -12.26
C LEU A 35 14.70 -14.46 -12.52
N LYS A 36 14.84 -15.53 -11.74
CA LYS A 36 15.90 -16.54 -11.92
C LYS A 36 15.71 -17.32 -13.23
N GLU A 37 14.49 -17.66 -13.62
CA GLU A 37 14.19 -18.30 -14.91
C GLU A 37 14.58 -17.41 -16.11
N GLU A 38 14.51 -16.10 -15.95
CA GLU A 38 14.98 -15.10 -16.94
C GLU A 38 16.51 -14.84 -16.85
N GLY A 39 17.23 -15.53 -15.98
CA GLY A 39 18.68 -15.38 -15.80
C GLY A 39 19.08 -14.08 -15.08
N ILE A 40 18.18 -13.52 -14.28
CA ILE A 40 18.41 -12.30 -13.50
C ILE A 40 18.86 -12.68 -12.09
N GLU A 41 19.97 -12.11 -11.63
CA GLU A 41 20.47 -12.26 -10.27
C GLU A 41 19.52 -11.60 -9.28
N THR A 42 19.13 -12.31 -8.23
CA THR A 42 18.11 -11.90 -7.29
C THR A 42 18.69 -11.60 -5.91
N ILE A 43 18.33 -10.44 -5.36
CA ILE A 43 18.65 -10.03 -4.00
C ILE A 43 17.33 -9.86 -3.26
N LEU A 44 17.23 -10.44 -2.07
CA LEU A 44 16.07 -10.30 -1.20
C LEU A 44 16.46 -9.63 0.12
N ILE A 45 15.68 -8.63 0.55
CA ILE A 45 15.70 -8.14 1.92
C ILE A 45 14.41 -8.59 2.61
N ASN A 46 14.53 -9.41 3.63
CA ASN A 46 13.40 -9.85 4.46
C ASN A 46 13.89 -10.21 5.86
N PRO A 47 13.43 -9.55 6.94
CA PRO A 47 13.83 -9.87 8.31
C PRO A 47 13.27 -11.19 8.83
N ASN A 48 12.27 -11.77 8.18
CA ASN A 48 11.63 -13.00 8.59
C ASN A 48 12.45 -14.22 8.13
N ILE A 49 12.95 -14.98 9.10
CA ILE A 49 13.72 -16.20 8.85
C ILE A 49 12.84 -17.45 8.62
N ALA A 50 11.54 -17.34 8.85
CA ALA A 50 10.59 -18.45 8.81
C ALA A 50 9.59 -18.32 7.62
N THR A 51 10.05 -17.79 6.50
CA THR A 51 9.24 -17.63 5.27
C THR A 51 9.85 -18.43 4.13
N VAL A 52 9.00 -18.84 3.18
CA VAL A 52 9.45 -19.49 1.94
C VAL A 52 10.40 -18.58 1.14
N GLN A 53 10.19 -17.27 1.18
CA GLN A 53 11.05 -16.30 0.46
C GLN A 53 12.53 -16.40 0.90
N THR A 54 12.78 -16.66 2.18
CA THR A 54 14.13 -16.74 2.74
C THR A 54 14.70 -18.16 2.79
N SER A 55 14.01 -19.13 2.19
CA SER A 55 14.52 -20.48 2.05
C SER A 55 15.71 -20.53 1.10
N GLU A 56 16.62 -21.46 1.39
CA GLU A 56 17.83 -21.68 0.58
C GLU A 56 17.48 -21.92 -0.90
N GLY A 57 18.17 -21.23 -1.79
CA GLY A 57 18.01 -21.36 -3.24
C GLY A 57 16.83 -20.56 -3.83
N VAL A 58 15.99 -19.90 -3.04
CA VAL A 58 14.89 -19.05 -3.55
C VAL A 58 15.45 -17.76 -4.13
N ALA A 59 16.27 -17.02 -3.39
CA ALA A 59 17.04 -15.90 -3.92
C ALA A 59 18.54 -16.23 -3.97
N ASP A 60 19.30 -15.53 -4.82
CA ASP A 60 20.74 -15.74 -4.93
C ASP A 60 21.47 -15.11 -3.74
N GLN A 61 20.97 -13.98 -3.25
CA GLN A 61 21.48 -13.32 -2.06
C GLN A 61 20.33 -12.90 -1.13
N ILE A 62 20.40 -13.27 0.16
CA ILE A 62 19.37 -12.94 1.16
C ILE A 62 19.99 -12.09 2.26
N TYR A 63 19.31 -10.98 2.58
CA TYR A 63 19.63 -10.08 3.68
C TYR A 63 18.52 -10.12 4.73
N PHE A 64 18.81 -10.65 5.90
CA PHE A 64 17.92 -10.67 7.06
C PHE A 64 17.98 -9.32 7.79
N LEU A 65 17.52 -8.28 7.11
CA LEU A 65 17.54 -6.89 7.58
C LEU A 65 16.12 -6.30 7.57
N PRO A 66 15.85 -5.34 8.47
CA PRO A 66 14.60 -4.59 8.41
C PRO A 66 14.42 -3.87 7.05
N VAL A 67 13.19 -3.89 6.54
CA VAL A 67 12.82 -3.18 5.31
C VAL A 67 12.62 -1.70 5.63
N THR A 68 13.72 -0.97 5.79
CA THR A 68 13.74 0.47 6.03
C THR A 68 14.69 1.17 5.06
N PRO A 69 14.49 2.46 4.74
CA PRO A 69 15.32 3.19 3.78
C PRO A 69 16.82 3.07 4.08
N TYR A 70 17.20 3.17 5.35
CA TYR A 70 18.60 3.07 5.77
C TYR A 70 19.25 1.74 5.38
N PHE A 71 18.63 0.61 5.74
CA PHE A 71 19.20 -0.70 5.44
C PHE A 71 19.13 -1.03 3.96
N VAL A 72 18.03 -0.65 3.29
CA VAL A 72 17.87 -0.87 1.85
C VAL A 72 18.92 -0.06 1.07
N GLU A 73 19.19 1.20 1.44
CA GLU A 73 20.28 1.98 0.82
C GLU A 73 21.64 1.29 0.99
N LYS A 74 21.95 0.72 2.17
CA LYS A 74 23.20 -0.02 2.41
C LYS A 74 23.33 -1.24 1.52
N VAL A 75 22.25 -1.98 1.31
CA VAL A 75 22.24 -3.12 0.38
C VAL A 75 22.41 -2.64 -1.08
N ILE A 76 21.73 -1.58 -1.49
CA ILE A 76 21.90 -0.98 -2.81
C ILE A 76 23.36 -0.54 -3.02
N GLN A 77 24.00 0.09 -2.04
CA GLN A 77 25.42 0.48 -2.11
C GLN A 77 26.34 -0.71 -2.36
N LYS A 78 26.09 -1.83 -1.67
CA LYS A 78 26.91 -3.02 -1.73
C LYS A 78 26.69 -3.82 -3.00
N GLU A 79 25.43 -4.09 -3.32
CA GLU A 79 25.03 -5.03 -4.36
C GLU A 79 24.90 -4.37 -5.75
N ARG A 80 24.67 -3.06 -5.80
CA ARG A 80 24.49 -2.30 -7.05
C ARG A 80 23.43 -2.90 -7.99
N PRO A 81 22.21 -3.19 -7.51
CA PRO A 81 21.15 -3.69 -8.38
C PRO A 81 20.77 -2.64 -9.42
N GLU A 82 20.35 -3.09 -10.59
CA GLU A 82 19.86 -2.21 -11.67
C GLU A 82 18.36 -1.94 -11.51
N GLY A 83 17.64 -2.84 -10.82
CA GLY A 83 16.22 -2.74 -10.56
C GLY A 83 15.83 -3.04 -9.12
N ILE A 84 14.70 -2.50 -8.69
CA ILE A 84 14.07 -2.79 -7.41
C ILE A 84 12.58 -3.10 -7.60
N MET A 85 12.07 -4.10 -6.89
CA MET A 85 10.66 -4.47 -6.85
C MET A 85 10.08 -4.19 -5.48
N LEU A 86 8.97 -3.40 -5.42
CA LEU A 86 8.39 -2.88 -4.20
C LEU A 86 7.07 -3.57 -3.80
N ALA A 87 6.41 -4.27 -4.74
CA ALA A 87 5.03 -4.75 -4.57
C ALA A 87 4.91 -6.13 -3.90
N PHE A 88 6.01 -6.71 -3.38
CA PHE A 88 6.03 -8.08 -2.83
C PHE A 88 6.26 -8.15 -1.32
N GLY A 89 6.18 -7.01 -0.65
CA GLY A 89 6.42 -6.92 0.80
C GLY A 89 5.35 -6.14 1.56
N GLY A 90 4.16 -5.98 0.96
CA GLY A 90 3.04 -5.24 1.56
C GLY A 90 3.37 -3.76 1.78
N GLN A 91 2.60 -3.14 2.69
CA GLN A 91 2.68 -1.71 2.97
C GLN A 91 4.08 -1.26 3.41
N THR A 92 4.79 -2.11 4.17
CA THR A 92 6.15 -1.81 4.63
C THR A 92 7.11 -1.60 3.46
N ALA A 93 7.06 -2.47 2.45
CA ALA A 93 7.91 -2.35 1.27
C ALA A 93 7.51 -1.16 0.38
N LEU A 94 6.21 -0.93 0.21
CA LEU A 94 5.69 0.23 -0.55
C LEU A 94 6.13 1.54 0.10
N ASN A 95 5.93 1.69 1.41
CA ASN A 95 6.34 2.89 2.15
C ASN A 95 7.86 3.12 2.09
N CYS A 96 8.64 2.04 2.22
CA CYS A 96 10.10 2.10 2.08
C CYS A 96 10.50 2.57 0.68
N GLY A 97 9.87 2.03 -0.37
CA GLY A 97 10.12 2.43 -1.76
C GLY A 97 9.80 3.89 -2.02
N VAL A 98 8.67 4.39 -1.51
CA VAL A 98 8.28 5.80 -1.61
C VAL A 98 9.30 6.71 -0.89
N ALA A 99 9.77 6.31 0.30
CA ALA A 99 10.78 7.06 1.04
C ALA A 99 12.12 7.12 0.28
N LEU A 100 12.61 5.98 -0.22
CA LEU A 100 13.83 5.92 -1.05
C LEU A 100 13.75 6.81 -2.30
N TYR A 101 12.59 6.87 -2.92
CA TYR A 101 12.34 7.74 -4.07
C TYR A 101 12.38 9.21 -3.67
N LYS A 102 11.65 9.61 -2.61
CA LYS A 102 11.61 11.00 -2.13
C LYS A 102 12.97 11.51 -1.64
N GLU A 103 13.78 10.63 -1.05
CA GLU A 103 15.14 10.92 -0.59
C GLU A 103 16.18 10.93 -1.73
N GLY A 104 15.76 10.62 -2.98
CA GLY A 104 16.65 10.60 -4.16
C GLY A 104 17.62 9.42 -4.18
N VAL A 105 17.46 8.42 -3.32
CA VAL A 105 18.35 7.26 -3.22
C VAL A 105 18.33 6.44 -4.52
N LEU A 106 17.14 6.20 -5.08
CA LEU A 106 17.01 5.41 -6.32
C LEU A 106 17.71 6.09 -7.48
N GLU A 107 17.58 7.40 -7.62
CA GLU A 107 18.25 8.19 -8.65
C GLU A 107 19.77 8.21 -8.44
N LYS A 108 20.23 8.46 -7.21
CA LYS A 108 21.64 8.48 -6.81
C LYS A 108 22.40 7.22 -7.22
N TYR A 109 21.77 6.07 -7.14
CA TYR A 109 22.38 4.77 -7.48
C TYR A 109 21.93 4.21 -8.83
N ASN A 110 21.12 4.96 -9.58
CA ASN A 110 20.57 4.57 -10.89
C ASN A 110 19.79 3.24 -10.81
N VAL A 111 18.97 3.09 -9.76
CA VAL A 111 18.11 1.90 -9.55
C VAL A 111 16.74 2.18 -10.10
N LYS A 112 16.26 1.35 -11.03
CA LYS A 112 14.93 1.48 -11.63
C LYS A 112 13.88 0.74 -10.82
N VAL A 113 12.74 1.37 -10.59
CA VAL A 113 11.59 0.67 -10.03
C VAL A 113 10.93 -0.17 -11.10
N LEU A 114 10.83 -1.47 -10.85
CA LEU A 114 10.24 -2.45 -11.76
C LEU A 114 8.82 -2.79 -11.30
N GLY A 115 7.92 -2.95 -12.26
CA GLY A 115 6.50 -3.17 -11.98
C GLY A 115 5.75 -1.87 -11.75
N THR A 116 5.10 -1.70 -10.59
CA THR A 116 4.29 -0.52 -10.29
C THR A 116 5.17 0.72 -10.06
N PRO A 117 5.00 1.79 -10.85
CA PRO A 117 5.76 3.03 -10.65
C PRO A 117 5.48 3.67 -9.28
N VAL A 118 6.47 4.33 -8.68
CA VAL A 118 6.31 4.99 -7.36
C VAL A 118 5.18 6.01 -7.36
N GLN A 119 5.01 6.76 -8.47
CA GLN A 119 3.90 7.71 -8.59
C GLN A 119 2.54 7.01 -8.49
N ALA A 120 2.36 5.86 -9.14
CA ALA A 120 1.12 5.09 -9.03
C ALA A 120 0.89 4.57 -7.60
N ILE A 121 1.96 4.18 -6.89
CA ILE A 121 1.87 3.81 -5.48
C ILE A 121 1.38 5.01 -4.65
N MET A 122 1.98 6.19 -4.83
CA MET A 122 1.55 7.40 -4.12
C MET A 122 0.10 7.78 -4.43
N ASP A 123 -0.29 7.73 -5.69
CA ASP A 123 -1.64 8.10 -6.14
C ASP A 123 -2.72 7.12 -5.63
N THR A 124 -2.38 5.85 -5.40
CA THR A 124 -3.33 4.83 -4.94
C THR A 124 -3.37 4.68 -3.42
N GLU A 125 -2.27 4.96 -2.73
CA GLU A 125 -2.20 4.88 -1.27
C GLU A 125 -2.79 6.13 -0.59
N ASP A 126 -2.68 7.28 -1.22
CA ASP A 126 -3.34 8.51 -0.77
C ASP A 126 -4.79 8.54 -1.28
N ARG A 127 -5.73 8.55 -0.34
CA ARG A 127 -7.16 8.47 -0.68
C ARG A 127 -7.68 9.68 -1.43
N GLU A 128 -7.15 10.86 -1.17
CA GLU A 128 -7.54 12.08 -1.85
C GLU A 128 -7.01 12.08 -3.29
N LEU A 129 -5.72 11.75 -3.47
CA LEU A 129 -5.12 11.61 -4.79
C LEU A 129 -5.82 10.52 -5.61
N PHE A 130 -6.17 9.39 -4.99
CA PHE A 130 -6.90 8.32 -5.65
C PHE A 130 -8.26 8.79 -6.19
N VAL A 131 -9.04 9.51 -5.38
CA VAL A 131 -10.33 10.08 -5.80
C VAL A 131 -10.14 11.10 -6.92
N GLN A 132 -9.12 11.96 -6.83
CA GLN A 132 -8.79 12.92 -7.88
C GLN A 132 -8.47 12.20 -9.20
N LYS A 133 -7.65 11.15 -9.17
CA LYS A 133 -7.30 10.36 -10.36
C LYS A 133 -8.53 9.68 -10.99
N LEU A 134 -9.42 9.14 -10.16
CA LEU A 134 -10.67 8.55 -10.66
C LEU A 134 -11.60 9.61 -11.28
N ASN A 135 -11.65 10.80 -10.71
CA ASN A 135 -12.42 11.90 -11.27
C ASN A 135 -11.88 12.38 -12.64
N GLU A 136 -10.53 12.39 -12.84
CA GLU A 136 -9.90 12.73 -14.12
C GLU A 136 -10.40 11.83 -15.27
N ILE A 137 -10.73 10.58 -14.97
CA ILE A 137 -11.24 9.59 -15.95
C ILE A 137 -12.77 9.41 -15.88
N ASN A 138 -13.47 10.30 -15.17
CA ASN A 138 -14.93 10.27 -14.99
C ASN A 138 -15.48 9.00 -14.33
N VAL A 139 -14.70 8.33 -13.50
CA VAL A 139 -15.16 7.23 -12.68
C VAL A 139 -15.81 7.79 -11.40
N LYS A 140 -17.06 7.40 -11.16
CA LYS A 140 -17.79 7.82 -9.97
C LYS A 140 -17.19 7.18 -8.72
N THR A 141 -16.86 8.03 -7.74
CA THR A 141 -16.42 7.60 -6.41
C THR A 141 -17.53 7.85 -5.38
N ILE A 142 -17.42 7.20 -4.24
CA ILE A 142 -18.27 7.51 -3.09
C ILE A 142 -17.93 8.92 -2.63
N LYS A 143 -18.96 9.74 -2.39
CA LYS A 143 -18.76 11.07 -1.82
C LYS A 143 -18.13 10.92 -0.44
N SER A 144 -16.97 11.50 -0.27
CA SER A 144 -16.18 11.45 0.95
C SER A 144 -15.48 12.77 1.19
N GLU A 145 -15.18 13.07 2.43
CA GLU A 145 -14.40 14.24 2.85
C GLU A 145 -13.39 13.81 3.91
N ALA A 146 -12.12 14.17 3.68
CA ALA A 146 -11.06 14.00 4.65
C ALA A 146 -11.07 15.18 5.62
N VAL A 147 -11.06 14.89 6.92
CA VAL A 147 -11.18 15.89 7.99
C VAL A 147 -10.12 15.66 9.05
N GLU A 148 -9.67 16.74 9.70
CA GLU A 148 -8.61 16.72 10.70
C GLU A 148 -9.11 17.12 12.12
N ASN A 149 -10.40 17.43 12.24
CA ASN A 149 -11.02 17.76 13.50
C ASN A 149 -12.50 17.36 13.55
N ALA A 150 -13.06 17.30 14.74
CA ALA A 150 -14.45 16.86 14.96
C ALA A 150 -15.50 17.85 14.42
N GLU A 151 -15.19 19.14 14.32
CA GLU A 151 -16.13 20.14 13.80
C GLU A 151 -16.31 19.96 12.29
N ASP A 152 -15.22 19.80 11.54
CA ASP A 152 -15.27 19.47 10.11
C ASP A 152 -15.95 18.13 9.86
N ALA A 153 -15.75 17.12 10.72
CA ALA A 153 -16.45 15.85 10.61
C ALA A 153 -17.97 15.99 10.72
N ARG A 154 -18.45 16.84 11.66
CA ARG A 154 -19.89 17.14 11.79
C ARG A 154 -20.43 17.87 10.58
N ARG A 155 -19.69 18.85 10.06
CA ARG A 155 -20.07 19.58 8.84
C ARG A 155 -20.17 18.63 7.66
N ALA A 156 -19.13 17.83 7.39
CA ALA A 156 -19.08 16.85 6.32
C ALA A 156 -20.24 15.83 6.41
N ALA A 157 -20.53 15.30 7.60
CA ALA A 157 -21.63 14.36 7.80
C ALA A 157 -23.01 14.98 7.52
N LYS A 158 -23.21 16.27 7.86
CA LYS A 158 -24.45 16.99 7.53
C LYS A 158 -24.62 17.19 6.03
N GLU A 159 -23.55 17.53 5.32
CA GLU A 159 -23.55 17.72 3.88
C GLU A 159 -23.77 16.41 3.11
N LEU A 160 -23.15 15.32 3.57
CA LEU A 160 -23.31 13.98 2.97
C LEU A 160 -24.69 13.38 3.28
N GLY A 161 -25.26 13.72 4.43
CA GLY A 161 -26.50 13.16 4.95
C GLY A 161 -26.32 11.76 5.55
N TYR A 162 -26.87 11.55 6.75
CA TYR A 162 -26.81 10.25 7.43
C TYR A 162 -27.59 9.16 6.67
N PRO A 163 -27.22 7.88 6.80
CA PRO A 163 -26.05 7.39 7.53
C PRO A 163 -24.73 7.66 6.80
N VAL A 164 -23.66 7.87 7.57
CA VAL A 164 -22.30 8.01 7.07
C VAL A 164 -21.38 6.91 7.60
N ILE A 165 -20.25 6.70 6.94
CA ILE A 165 -19.16 5.85 7.41
C ILE A 165 -18.01 6.76 7.84
N VAL A 166 -17.43 6.48 8.99
CA VAL A 166 -16.22 7.10 9.48
C VAL A 166 -15.08 6.09 9.35
N ARG A 167 -13.94 6.51 8.81
CA ARG A 167 -12.74 5.67 8.73
C ARG A 167 -11.53 6.48 9.18
N ALA A 168 -10.76 5.94 10.12
CA ALA A 168 -9.44 6.49 10.42
C ALA A 168 -8.54 6.29 9.20
N ALA A 169 -7.87 7.36 8.75
CA ALA A 169 -6.84 7.25 7.72
C ALA A 169 -5.68 6.41 8.26
N TYR A 170 -5.05 5.61 7.41
CA TYR A 170 -3.90 4.77 7.76
C TYR A 170 -4.15 3.67 8.81
N ALA A 171 -5.41 3.43 9.23
CA ALA A 171 -5.74 2.35 10.16
C ALA A 171 -6.01 1.04 9.41
N LEU A 172 -5.26 0.01 9.78
CA LEU A 172 -5.46 -1.37 9.30
C LEU A 172 -6.49 -2.09 10.19
N GLY A 173 -7.30 -2.95 9.56
CA GLY A 173 -8.21 -3.83 10.29
C GLY A 173 -9.46 -3.16 10.88
N GLY A 174 -9.86 -2.00 10.35
CA GLY A 174 -11.10 -1.34 10.73
C GLY A 174 -11.09 -0.65 12.10
N LEU A 175 -9.93 -0.51 12.74
CA LEU A 175 -9.78 0.23 13.99
C LEU A 175 -10.17 1.69 13.80
N GLY A 176 -11.06 2.24 14.63
CA GLY A 176 -11.57 3.60 14.51
C GLY A 176 -12.50 3.82 13.31
N SER A 177 -13.05 2.75 12.71
CA SER A 177 -13.99 2.83 11.60
C SER A 177 -15.37 2.29 12.03
N GLY A 178 -16.43 2.86 11.45
CA GLY A 178 -17.79 2.39 11.73
C GLY A 178 -18.87 3.21 11.03
N PHE A 179 -20.10 2.77 11.20
CA PHE A 179 -21.27 3.47 10.67
C PHE A 179 -21.84 4.41 11.74
N CYS A 180 -22.32 5.57 11.30
CA CYS A 180 -23.01 6.55 12.12
C CYS A 180 -24.36 6.86 11.48
N ASP A 181 -25.43 6.56 12.20
CA ASP A 181 -26.80 6.83 11.76
C ASP A 181 -27.27 8.23 12.18
N ASN A 182 -26.54 8.88 13.09
CA ASN A 182 -26.82 10.21 13.63
C ASN A 182 -25.56 10.90 14.16
N GLU A 183 -25.71 12.17 14.57
CA GLU A 183 -24.61 13.02 15.06
C GLU A 183 -24.01 12.52 16.38
N GLU A 184 -24.81 11.91 17.27
CA GLU A 184 -24.32 11.39 18.54
C GLU A 184 -23.32 10.23 18.32
N GLN A 185 -23.70 9.27 17.48
CA GLN A 185 -22.82 8.16 17.10
C GLN A 185 -21.56 8.67 16.37
N LEU A 186 -21.71 9.70 15.53
CA LEU A 186 -20.58 10.34 14.84
C LEU A 186 -19.58 10.89 15.85
N ASN A 187 -20.02 11.66 16.85
CA ASN A 187 -19.12 12.28 17.83
C ASN A 187 -18.29 11.24 18.59
N ILE A 188 -18.95 10.15 19.06
CA ILE A 188 -18.26 9.07 19.78
C ILE A 188 -17.21 8.40 18.89
N LEU A 189 -17.56 8.12 17.63
CA LEU A 189 -16.68 7.40 16.73
C LEU A 189 -15.52 8.26 16.25
N VAL A 190 -15.77 9.53 15.98
CA VAL A 190 -14.75 10.49 15.52
C VAL A 190 -13.71 10.74 16.60
N GLU A 191 -14.09 10.92 17.88
CA GLU A 191 -13.14 11.04 18.98
C GLU A 191 -12.23 9.81 19.07
N LYS A 192 -12.83 8.63 18.95
CA LYS A 192 -12.06 7.38 18.92
C LYS A 192 -11.15 7.30 17.70
N ALA A 193 -11.61 7.69 16.52
CA ALA A 193 -10.83 7.64 15.28
C ALA A 193 -9.61 8.56 15.33
N PHE A 194 -9.76 9.78 15.86
CA PHE A 194 -8.65 10.72 16.05
C PHE A 194 -7.62 10.29 17.10
N SER A 195 -7.96 9.35 18.00
CA SER A 195 -6.95 8.77 18.89
C SER A 195 -5.97 7.83 18.17
N PHE A 196 -6.31 7.37 16.95
CA PHE A 196 -5.49 6.46 16.14
C PHE A 196 -4.89 7.12 14.91
N SER A 197 -5.46 8.23 14.43
CA SER A 197 -5.05 8.88 13.19
C SER A 197 -5.28 10.39 13.26
N PRO A 198 -4.35 11.21 12.77
CA PRO A 198 -4.54 12.65 12.68
C PRO A 198 -5.61 13.06 11.64
N GLN A 199 -5.97 12.16 10.74
CA GLN A 199 -6.95 12.40 9.69
C GLN A 199 -8.02 11.31 9.70
N VAL A 200 -9.25 11.70 9.49
CA VAL A 200 -10.42 10.83 9.43
C VAL A 200 -11.18 11.09 8.14
N LEU A 201 -11.66 10.03 7.51
CA LEU A 201 -12.54 10.11 6.34
C LEU A 201 -14.00 9.98 6.78
N VAL A 202 -14.84 10.89 6.34
CA VAL A 202 -16.31 10.81 6.47
C VAL A 202 -16.88 10.53 5.08
N GLU A 203 -17.58 9.41 4.93
CA GLU A 203 -18.05 8.90 3.63
C GLU A 203 -19.56 8.67 3.66
N LYS A 204 -20.20 8.83 2.51
CA LYS A 204 -21.61 8.44 2.32
C LYS A 204 -21.76 6.93 2.52
N SER A 205 -22.70 6.50 3.35
CA SER A 205 -22.99 5.07 3.51
C SER A 205 -23.63 4.49 2.24
N LEU A 206 -23.15 3.31 1.84
CA LEU A 206 -23.72 2.52 0.74
C LEU A 206 -24.61 1.37 1.25
N ARG A 207 -25.08 1.43 2.50
CA ARG A 207 -26.02 0.44 3.02
C ARG A 207 -27.25 0.33 2.10
N GLY A 208 -27.63 -0.90 1.79
CA GLY A 208 -28.74 -1.21 0.89
C GLY A 208 -28.38 -1.31 -0.59
N LEU A 209 -27.13 -0.98 -0.98
CA LEU A 209 -26.59 -1.27 -2.30
C LEU A 209 -25.88 -2.62 -2.30
N SER A 210 -26.01 -3.38 -3.37
CA SER A 210 -25.22 -4.59 -3.58
C SER A 210 -23.98 -4.31 -4.45
N LEU A 211 -23.05 -5.23 -4.46
CA LEU A 211 -21.79 -5.11 -5.22
C LEU A 211 -22.02 -4.89 -6.71
N ILE A 212 -23.07 -5.47 -7.28
CA ILE A 212 -23.45 -5.27 -8.68
C ILE A 212 -23.79 -3.80 -9.03
N HIS A 213 -24.18 -3.00 -8.04
CA HIS A 213 -24.47 -1.57 -8.25
C HIS A 213 -23.25 -0.68 -8.15
N ILE A 214 -22.19 -1.15 -7.49
CA ILE A 214 -21.04 -0.31 -7.11
C ILE A 214 -19.70 -0.74 -7.70
N SER A 215 -19.51 -2.01 -8.10
CA SER A 215 -18.21 -2.48 -8.57
C SER A 215 -18.23 -3.44 -9.76
N GLU A 216 -19.39 -3.86 -10.26
CA GLU A 216 -19.47 -4.81 -11.38
C GLU A 216 -20.33 -4.30 -12.56
N PRO A 217 -20.18 -3.04 -13.04
CA PRO A 217 -20.96 -2.55 -14.17
C PRO A 217 -20.60 -3.22 -15.50
N THR A 218 -19.50 -3.97 -15.55
CA THR A 218 -18.94 -4.57 -16.76
C THR A 218 -18.85 -6.09 -16.70
N ARG A 219 -19.52 -6.72 -15.72
CA ARG A 219 -19.55 -8.18 -15.68
C ARG A 219 -20.19 -8.72 -16.97
N PRO A 220 -19.47 -9.53 -17.78
CA PRO A 220 -20.09 -10.19 -18.92
C PRO A 220 -21.21 -11.11 -18.43
N GLU A 221 -22.36 -11.02 -19.06
CA GLU A 221 -23.46 -11.93 -18.81
C GLU A 221 -23.12 -13.39 -19.18
#